data_503b81a43496450a24c025e2c65bf661
#
_entry.id   503b81a43496450a24c025e2c65bf661
#
_cell.length_a   1.000
_cell.length_b   1.000
_cell.length_c   1.000
_cell.angle_alpha   90.00
_cell.angle_beta   90.00
_cell.angle_gamma   90.00
#
_symmetry.space_group_name_H-M   'P 1'
#
loop_
_entity.id
_entity.type
_entity.pdbx_description
1 polymer ?
#
loop_
_entity_poly.entity_id
_entity_poly.type
_entity_poly.pdbx_seq_one_letter_code
_entity_poly.pdbx_strand_id
1 'polypeptide(L)'
;MFGLGSRHCATPSEAFICDFTLWPNNLIDAPHLYVVSLFTSIWFHNSPDHILLVTVLLVTFLQSAEVRIGTKRTMIALFSVQFVVALLITLYLQIGHHFDPGNGWLDFGLNGRNYMGGSVGLFGVVGVLFSQIKRPVAGALFYSGFEYWNAFIYQGASMYVVMGHVTAFTLGFLLGQYWLQLDNESVTDELN
;
A
#
# COMPACT_ATOMS: atom_id res chain seq x y z
N MET A 1 5.87 -9.01 -19.61
CA MET A 1 4.46 -8.55 -19.55
C MET A 1 3.81 -9.19 -18.33
N PHE A 2 3.88 -8.57 -17.17
CA PHE A 2 3.22 -9.06 -15.96
C PHE A 2 1.78 -8.53 -15.98
N GLY A 3 0.89 -9.30 -16.63
CA GLY A 3 -0.55 -9.06 -16.59
C GLY A 3 -1.08 -9.42 -15.21
N LEU A 4 -0.95 -8.50 -14.28
CA LEU A 4 -1.42 -8.62 -12.93
C LEU A 4 -2.86 -8.07 -12.90
N GLY A 5 -3.81 -8.91 -12.97
CA GLY A 5 -5.20 -8.52 -12.86
C GLY A 5 -6.10 -9.63 -13.38
N SER A 6 -7.33 -9.58 -13.12
CA SER A 6 -8.51 -10.35 -13.51
C SER A 6 -8.36 -11.77 -14.14
N ARG A 7 -7.20 -12.15 -14.62
CA ARG A 7 -6.96 -13.46 -15.25
C ARG A 7 -6.91 -14.62 -14.27
N HIS A 8 -6.71 -14.36 -12.99
CA HIS A 8 -6.65 -15.39 -11.94
C HIS A 8 -8.02 -15.77 -11.37
N CYS A 9 -9.10 -15.22 -11.92
CA CYS A 9 -10.45 -15.52 -11.48
C CYS A 9 -11.27 -16.31 -12.52
N ALA A 10 -10.61 -16.81 -13.55
CA ALA A 10 -11.28 -17.49 -14.68
C ALA A 10 -11.64 -18.96 -14.38
N THR A 11 -11.00 -19.57 -13.39
CA THR A 11 -11.27 -20.96 -13.01
C THR A 11 -11.96 -21.04 -11.63
N PRO A 12 -12.74 -22.08 -11.33
CA PRO A 12 -13.41 -22.23 -10.03
C PRO A 12 -12.47 -22.26 -8.83
N SER A 13 -11.24 -22.78 -8.99
CA SER A 13 -10.21 -22.77 -7.94
C SER A 13 -9.61 -21.38 -7.72
N GLU A 14 -9.61 -20.54 -8.75
CA GLU A 14 -9.15 -19.16 -8.68
C GLU A 14 -10.23 -18.23 -8.17
N ALA A 15 -11.52 -18.51 -8.43
CA ALA A 15 -12.66 -17.75 -7.94
C ALA A 15 -12.63 -17.64 -6.40
N PHE A 16 -12.30 -18.73 -5.70
CA PHE A 16 -12.15 -18.72 -4.25
C PHE A 16 -11.08 -17.72 -3.77
N ILE A 17 -9.93 -17.65 -4.44
CA ILE A 17 -8.87 -16.69 -4.10
C ILE A 17 -9.33 -15.26 -4.39
N CYS A 18 -10.09 -15.07 -5.45
CA CYS A 18 -10.57 -13.75 -5.87
C CYS A 18 -11.51 -13.10 -4.87
N ASP A 19 -12.33 -13.88 -4.17
CA ASP A 19 -13.22 -13.37 -3.11
C ASP A 19 -12.45 -12.78 -1.92
N PHE A 20 -11.19 -13.20 -1.74
CA PHE A 20 -10.30 -12.72 -0.68
C PHE A 20 -9.31 -11.63 -1.13
N THR A 21 -9.30 -11.27 -2.41
CA THR A 21 -8.51 -10.16 -2.95
C THR A 21 -9.35 -8.90 -3.05
N LEU A 22 -8.69 -7.74 -2.99
CA LEU A 22 -9.38 -6.46 -3.00
C LEU A 22 -9.81 -6.08 -4.42
N TRP A 23 -11.12 -6.02 -4.64
CA TRP A 23 -11.72 -5.47 -5.85
C TRP A 23 -12.33 -4.10 -5.54
N PRO A 24 -11.91 -3.02 -6.22
CA PRO A 24 -12.43 -1.69 -5.94
C PRO A 24 -13.93 -1.54 -6.19
N ASN A 25 -14.50 -2.23 -7.20
CA ASN A 25 -15.94 -2.21 -7.45
C ASN A 25 -16.76 -2.84 -6.31
N ASN A 26 -16.19 -3.77 -5.54
CA ASN A 26 -16.88 -4.38 -4.40
C ASN A 26 -17.25 -3.37 -3.30
N LEU A 27 -16.64 -2.19 -3.26
CA LEU A 27 -17.07 -1.15 -2.33
C LEU A 27 -18.56 -0.80 -2.48
N ILE A 28 -19.08 -0.82 -3.73
CA ILE A 28 -20.48 -0.54 -4.05
C ILE A 28 -21.27 -1.83 -4.25
N ASP A 29 -20.76 -2.78 -5.03
CA ASP A 29 -21.48 -3.95 -5.49
C ASP A 29 -21.60 -5.03 -4.40
N ALA A 30 -20.58 -5.18 -3.55
CA ALA A 30 -20.50 -6.19 -2.50
C ALA A 30 -19.69 -5.69 -1.28
N PRO A 31 -20.17 -4.68 -0.52
CA PRO A 31 -19.40 -4.00 0.51
C PRO A 31 -18.88 -4.93 1.62
N HIS A 32 -19.58 -6.03 1.91
CA HIS A 32 -19.13 -7.04 2.86
C HIS A 32 -17.86 -7.77 2.36
N LEU A 33 -17.77 -8.09 1.07
CA LEU A 33 -16.57 -8.68 0.47
C LEU A 33 -15.43 -7.66 0.43
N TYR A 34 -15.73 -6.38 0.18
CA TYR A 34 -14.73 -5.32 0.24
C TYR A 34 -14.10 -5.23 1.63
N VAL A 35 -14.91 -5.20 2.68
CA VAL A 35 -14.42 -5.15 4.08
C VAL A 35 -13.57 -6.39 4.41
N VAL A 36 -14.02 -7.58 4.05
CA VAL A 36 -13.24 -8.81 4.26
C VAL A 36 -11.91 -8.74 3.51
N SER A 37 -11.93 -8.31 2.26
CA SER A 37 -10.75 -8.27 1.42
C SER A 37 -9.71 -7.23 1.86
N LEU A 38 -10.06 -6.19 2.62
CA LEU A 38 -9.10 -5.29 3.26
C LEU A 38 -8.12 -6.05 4.18
N PHE A 39 -8.61 -7.08 4.88
CA PHE A 39 -7.80 -7.89 5.80
C PHE A 39 -7.14 -9.09 5.12
N THR A 40 -7.82 -9.69 4.16
CA THR A 40 -7.36 -10.95 3.54
C THR A 40 -6.40 -10.72 2.38
N SER A 41 -6.58 -9.65 1.60
CA SER A 41 -5.76 -9.38 0.41
C SER A 41 -4.26 -9.24 0.69
N ILE A 42 -3.88 -8.84 1.89
CA ILE A 42 -2.47 -8.74 2.32
C ILE A 42 -1.73 -10.09 2.27
N TRP A 43 -2.43 -11.18 2.44
CA TRP A 43 -1.85 -12.52 2.49
C TRP A 43 -1.71 -13.18 1.11
N PHE A 44 -2.39 -12.65 0.09
CA PHE A 44 -2.34 -13.17 -1.26
C PHE A 44 -1.31 -12.41 -2.10
N HIS A 45 -0.57 -13.12 -2.92
CA HIS A 45 0.48 -12.56 -3.76
C HIS A 45 0.41 -13.17 -5.16
N ASN A 46 0.81 -12.41 -6.15
CA ASN A 46 0.68 -12.77 -7.56
C ASN A 46 1.66 -13.87 -8.02
N SER A 47 2.77 -14.06 -7.30
CA SER A 47 3.80 -15.05 -7.63
C SER A 47 4.61 -15.45 -6.40
N PRO A 48 5.25 -16.61 -6.40
CA PRO A 48 6.18 -17.03 -5.35
C PRO A 48 7.33 -16.05 -5.15
N ASP A 49 7.87 -15.48 -6.22
CA ASP A 49 8.95 -14.48 -6.14
C ASP A 49 8.48 -13.21 -5.42
N HIS A 50 7.23 -12.79 -5.66
CA HIS A 50 6.64 -11.66 -4.96
C HIS A 50 6.45 -11.94 -3.47
N ILE A 51 6.00 -13.15 -3.10
CA ILE A 51 5.91 -13.59 -1.68
C ILE A 51 7.28 -13.50 -1.03
N LEU A 52 8.30 -14.08 -1.66
CA LEU A 52 9.66 -14.11 -1.12
C LEU A 52 10.19 -12.68 -0.92
N LEU A 53 10.08 -11.83 -1.94
CA LEU A 53 10.52 -10.45 -1.88
C LEU A 53 9.83 -9.69 -0.75
N VAL A 54 8.49 -9.72 -0.70
CA VAL A 54 7.71 -9.01 0.32
C VAL A 54 8.04 -9.55 1.71
N THR A 55 8.22 -10.87 1.87
CA THR A 55 8.57 -11.47 3.17
C THR A 55 9.94 -10.98 3.65
N VAL A 56 10.96 -10.98 2.79
CA VAL A 56 12.31 -10.49 3.14
C VAL A 56 12.25 -9.01 3.53
N LEU A 57 11.55 -8.20 2.76
CA LEU A 57 11.41 -6.77 3.05
C LEU A 57 10.61 -6.54 4.34
N LEU A 58 9.52 -7.30 4.58
CA LEU A 58 8.74 -7.23 5.80
C LEU A 58 9.62 -7.54 7.02
N VAL A 59 10.33 -8.67 7.02
CA VAL A 59 11.22 -9.03 8.15
C VAL A 59 12.24 -7.93 8.40
N THR A 60 12.88 -7.42 7.36
CA THR A 60 13.94 -6.41 7.49
C THR A 60 13.42 -5.08 8.00
N PHE A 61 12.35 -4.55 7.39
CA PHE A 61 11.85 -3.22 7.73
C PHE A 61 10.97 -3.23 8.98
N LEU A 62 10.18 -4.28 9.22
CA LEU A 62 9.40 -4.37 10.46
C LEU A 62 10.29 -4.48 11.68
N GLN A 63 11.35 -5.30 11.65
CA GLN A 63 12.31 -5.35 12.75
C GLN A 63 12.99 -4.00 12.98
N SER A 64 13.40 -3.33 11.90
CA SER A 64 14.02 -2.00 11.99
C SER A 64 13.06 -0.96 12.58
N ALA A 65 11.80 -1.01 12.22
CA ALA A 65 10.76 -0.12 12.73
C ALA A 65 10.45 -0.45 14.19
N GLU A 66 10.27 -1.73 14.51
CA GLU A 66 9.98 -2.18 15.88
C GLU A 66 11.04 -1.72 16.90
N VAL A 67 12.31 -1.82 16.52
CA VAL A 67 13.43 -1.33 17.36
C VAL A 67 13.40 0.19 17.53
N ARG A 68 12.94 0.95 16.53
CA ARG A 68 13.00 2.43 16.56
C ARG A 68 11.76 3.09 17.15
N ILE A 69 10.57 2.57 16.82
CA ILE A 69 9.29 3.20 17.18
C ILE A 69 8.39 2.31 18.04
N GLY A 70 8.84 1.08 18.34
CA GLY A 70 8.10 0.09 19.11
C GLY A 70 7.05 -0.67 18.31
N THR A 71 6.70 -1.87 18.78
CA THR A 71 5.77 -2.81 18.12
C THR A 71 4.41 -2.17 17.83
N LYS A 72 3.83 -1.44 18.80
CA LYS A 72 2.49 -0.83 18.64
C LYS A 72 2.44 0.15 17.46
N ARG A 73 3.39 1.08 17.39
CA ARG A 73 3.45 2.07 16.28
C ARG A 73 3.75 1.41 14.94
N THR A 74 4.61 0.38 14.92
CA THR A 74 4.90 -0.40 13.72
C THR A 74 3.65 -1.08 13.16
N MET A 75 2.87 -1.73 14.02
CA MET A 75 1.62 -2.38 13.61
C MET A 75 0.55 -1.36 13.16
N ILE A 76 0.45 -0.22 13.86
CA ILE A 76 -0.43 0.87 13.44
C ILE A 76 -0.02 1.35 12.03
N ALA A 77 1.26 1.63 11.79
CA ALA A 77 1.73 2.06 10.47
C ALA A 77 1.39 1.04 9.39
N LEU A 78 1.71 -0.25 9.62
CA LEU A 78 1.48 -1.33 8.67
C LEU A 78 0.00 -1.42 8.24
N PHE A 79 -0.90 -1.57 9.21
CA PHE A 79 -2.31 -1.82 8.92
C PHE A 79 -3.10 -0.57 8.56
N SER A 80 -2.89 0.56 9.29
CA SER A 80 -3.64 1.77 8.98
C SER A 80 -3.31 2.32 7.60
N VAL A 81 -2.03 2.31 7.22
CA VAL A 81 -1.63 2.78 5.89
C VAL A 81 -2.17 1.84 4.80
N GLN A 82 -2.09 0.51 5.00
CA GLN A 82 -2.68 -0.46 4.07
C GLN A 82 -4.16 -0.16 3.82
N PHE A 83 -4.94 0.02 4.88
CA PHE A 83 -6.39 0.24 4.77
C PHE A 83 -6.74 1.60 4.18
N VAL A 84 -6.07 2.66 4.63
CA VAL A 84 -6.31 4.01 4.12
C VAL A 84 -5.97 4.11 2.64
N VAL A 85 -4.84 3.55 2.21
CA VAL A 85 -4.44 3.57 0.78
C VAL A 85 -5.39 2.75 -0.07
N ALA A 86 -5.80 1.56 0.39
CA ALA A 86 -6.78 0.75 -0.31
C ALA A 86 -8.08 1.52 -0.54
N LEU A 87 -8.57 2.21 0.51
CA LEU A 87 -9.77 3.04 0.42
C LEU A 87 -9.57 4.24 -0.52
N LEU A 88 -8.45 4.96 -0.40
CA LEU A 88 -8.17 6.13 -1.24
C LEU A 88 -8.10 5.77 -2.72
N ILE A 89 -7.40 4.67 -3.08
CA ILE A 89 -7.33 4.21 -4.46
C ILE A 89 -8.72 3.79 -4.96
N THR A 90 -9.48 3.07 -4.15
CA THR A 90 -10.83 2.65 -4.50
C THR A 90 -11.73 3.86 -4.75
N LEU A 91 -11.73 4.85 -3.84
CA LEU A 91 -12.52 6.07 -4.01
C LEU A 91 -12.07 6.88 -5.23
N TYR A 92 -10.77 6.99 -5.47
CA TYR A 92 -10.23 7.65 -6.66
C TYR A 92 -10.75 6.99 -7.96
N LEU A 93 -10.73 5.65 -8.03
CA LEU A 93 -11.21 4.92 -9.20
C LEU A 93 -12.73 5.04 -9.36
N GLN A 94 -13.51 4.94 -8.28
CA GLN A 94 -14.97 5.07 -8.30
C GLN A 94 -15.39 6.49 -8.74
N ILE A 95 -14.81 7.51 -8.14
CA ILE A 95 -15.11 8.90 -8.46
C ILE A 95 -14.66 9.21 -9.89
N GLY A 96 -13.43 8.83 -10.25
CA GLY A 96 -12.91 9.06 -11.60
C GLY A 96 -13.76 8.41 -12.67
N HIS A 97 -14.14 7.15 -12.48
CA HIS A 97 -15.01 6.42 -13.42
C HIS A 97 -16.42 7.02 -13.51
N HIS A 98 -16.95 7.53 -12.40
CA HIS A 98 -18.25 8.23 -12.40
C HIS A 98 -18.23 9.48 -13.31
N PHE A 99 -17.14 10.27 -13.28
CA PHE A 99 -17.02 11.48 -14.11
C PHE A 99 -16.55 11.22 -15.54
N ASP A 100 -15.81 10.12 -15.78
CA ASP A 100 -15.30 9.73 -17.10
C ASP A 100 -15.43 8.21 -17.32
N PRO A 101 -16.67 7.71 -17.51
CA PRO A 101 -16.95 6.27 -17.67
C PRO A 101 -16.35 5.67 -18.95
N GLY A 102 -15.96 6.50 -19.93
CA GLY A 102 -15.28 6.07 -21.15
C GLY A 102 -13.77 5.88 -21.00
N ASN A 103 -13.20 6.19 -19.85
CA ASN A 103 -11.77 6.08 -19.60
C ASN A 103 -11.38 4.63 -19.30
N GLY A 104 -10.82 3.96 -20.31
CA GLY A 104 -10.44 2.55 -20.21
C GLY A 104 -9.39 2.27 -19.12
N TRP A 105 -8.58 3.26 -18.73
CA TRP A 105 -7.66 3.12 -17.61
C TRP A 105 -8.42 3.07 -16.27
N LEU A 106 -9.36 3.97 -16.03
CA LEU A 106 -10.19 3.96 -14.83
C LEU A 106 -11.06 2.71 -14.73
N ASP A 107 -11.69 2.31 -15.85
CA ASP A 107 -12.49 1.10 -15.93
C ASP A 107 -11.64 -0.14 -15.62
N PHE A 108 -10.45 -0.26 -16.21
CA PHE A 108 -9.56 -1.39 -15.90
C PHE A 108 -9.13 -1.40 -14.44
N GLY A 109 -8.82 -0.25 -13.84
CA GLY A 109 -8.47 -0.15 -12.43
C GLY A 109 -9.62 -0.54 -11.49
N LEU A 110 -10.85 -0.19 -11.86
CA LEU A 110 -12.05 -0.44 -11.06
C LEU A 110 -12.56 -1.88 -11.22
N ASN A 111 -12.72 -2.34 -12.46
CA ASN A 111 -13.43 -3.56 -12.83
C ASN A 111 -12.50 -4.66 -13.40
N GLY A 112 -11.37 -4.28 -13.94
CA GLY A 112 -10.49 -5.16 -14.69
C GLY A 112 -9.36 -5.78 -13.88
N ARG A 113 -9.15 -5.39 -12.61
CA ARG A 113 -8.09 -5.95 -11.78
C ARG A 113 -8.45 -5.99 -10.31
N ASN A 114 -7.88 -6.98 -9.65
CA ASN A 114 -7.83 -7.07 -8.19
C ASN A 114 -6.47 -6.59 -7.65
N TYR A 115 -6.46 -6.24 -6.37
CA TYR A 115 -5.27 -5.81 -5.64
C TYR A 115 -4.96 -6.82 -4.54
N MET A 116 -3.69 -7.20 -4.43
CA MET A 116 -3.22 -8.17 -3.45
C MET A 116 -1.78 -7.89 -3.04
N GLY A 117 -1.44 -8.30 -1.82
CA GLY A 117 -0.12 -8.17 -1.23
C GLY A 117 -0.04 -7.13 -0.12
N GLY A 118 0.82 -7.42 0.85
CA GLY A 118 1.12 -6.55 2.00
C GLY A 118 2.12 -5.44 1.70
N SER A 119 2.53 -5.27 0.45
CA SER A 119 3.55 -4.29 0.08
C SER A 119 3.15 -2.86 0.38
N VAL A 120 1.87 -2.52 0.23
CA VAL A 120 1.36 -1.16 0.53
C VAL A 120 1.59 -0.80 2.00
N GLY A 121 1.18 -1.66 2.94
CA GLY A 121 1.45 -1.45 4.37
C GLY A 121 2.95 -1.40 4.68
N LEU A 122 3.74 -2.28 4.05
CA LEU A 122 5.19 -2.27 4.17
C LEU A 122 5.79 -0.92 3.76
N PHE A 123 5.37 -0.34 2.63
CA PHE A 123 5.85 0.98 2.21
C PHE A 123 5.39 2.11 3.12
N GLY A 124 4.28 1.94 3.83
CA GLY A 124 3.91 2.80 4.95
C GLY A 124 4.95 2.76 6.08
N VAL A 125 5.37 1.57 6.48
CA VAL A 125 6.43 1.41 7.49
C VAL A 125 7.77 1.99 7.01
N VAL A 126 8.13 1.77 5.76
CA VAL A 126 9.33 2.37 5.13
C VAL A 126 9.25 3.91 5.19
N GLY A 127 8.09 4.49 4.89
CA GLY A 127 7.86 5.93 5.02
C GLY A 127 8.12 6.46 6.43
N VAL A 128 7.62 5.76 7.45
CA VAL A 128 7.89 6.10 8.86
C VAL A 128 9.39 6.07 9.16
N LEU A 129 10.11 5.03 8.71
CA LEU A 129 11.56 4.94 8.92
C LEU A 129 12.31 6.08 8.21
N PHE A 130 11.92 6.44 6.99
CA PHE A 130 12.53 7.54 6.26
C PHE A 130 12.26 8.91 6.90
N SER A 131 11.16 9.08 7.61
CA SER A 131 10.88 10.31 8.36
C SER A 131 11.90 10.58 9.46
N GLN A 132 12.62 9.56 9.92
CA GLN A 132 13.56 9.61 11.05
C GLN A 132 15.03 9.71 10.63
N ILE A 133 15.37 9.72 9.34
CA ILE A 133 16.73 9.88 8.87
C ILE A 133 17.16 11.36 8.89
N LYS A 134 18.48 11.63 8.85
CA LYS A 134 19.03 13.00 8.91
C LYS A 134 18.56 13.93 7.79
N ARG A 135 18.19 13.38 6.63
CA ARG A 135 17.70 14.13 5.46
C ARG A 135 16.40 13.50 4.92
N PRO A 136 15.30 13.63 5.68
CA PRO A 136 14.08 12.88 5.38
C PRO A 136 13.49 13.25 4.01
N VAL A 137 13.48 14.51 3.63
CA VAL A 137 12.97 14.97 2.33
C VAL A 137 13.81 14.39 1.17
N ALA A 138 15.13 14.39 1.28
CA ALA A 138 15.98 13.79 0.25
C ALA A 138 15.74 12.28 0.10
N GLY A 139 15.54 11.59 1.22
CA GLY A 139 15.14 10.17 1.22
C GLY A 139 13.79 9.94 0.55
N ALA A 140 12.80 10.76 0.84
CA ALA A 140 11.48 10.69 0.23
C ALA A 140 11.51 10.92 -1.29
N LEU A 141 12.28 11.92 -1.73
CA LEU A 141 12.46 12.21 -3.16
C LEU A 141 13.20 11.06 -3.87
N PHE A 142 14.24 10.50 -3.24
CA PHE A 142 14.94 9.34 -3.77
C PHE A 142 14.01 8.14 -3.94
N TYR A 143 13.24 7.81 -2.92
CA TYR A 143 12.30 6.70 -2.97
C TYR A 143 11.24 6.91 -4.06
N SER A 144 10.61 8.09 -4.11
CA SER A 144 9.62 8.41 -5.13
C SER A 144 10.21 8.34 -6.55
N GLY A 145 11.42 8.85 -6.74
CA GLY A 145 12.15 8.75 -8.01
C GLY A 145 12.44 7.30 -8.41
N PHE A 146 12.80 6.46 -7.45
CA PHE A 146 13.02 5.02 -7.67
C PHE A 146 11.73 4.30 -8.11
N GLU A 147 10.59 4.57 -7.46
CA GLU A 147 9.31 3.98 -7.85
C GLU A 147 8.88 4.43 -9.26
N TYR A 148 9.03 5.70 -9.59
CA TYR A 148 8.77 6.19 -10.95
C TYR A 148 9.70 5.55 -11.97
N TRP A 149 10.99 5.45 -11.67
CA TRP A 149 11.96 4.78 -12.55
C TRP A 149 11.57 3.32 -12.77
N ASN A 150 11.18 2.61 -11.71
CA ASN A 150 10.72 1.22 -11.77
C ASN A 150 9.49 1.05 -12.68
N ALA A 151 8.54 1.99 -12.60
CA ALA A 151 7.33 1.93 -13.43
C ALA A 151 7.58 2.30 -14.89
N PHE A 152 8.26 3.40 -15.15
CA PHE A 152 8.34 3.99 -16.48
C PHE A 152 9.55 3.53 -17.29
N ILE A 153 10.67 3.27 -16.65
CA ILE A 153 11.93 2.93 -17.31
C ILE A 153 12.13 1.42 -17.33
N TYR A 154 12.06 0.80 -16.15
CA TYR A 154 12.25 -0.64 -16.02
C TYR A 154 10.99 -1.44 -16.38
N GLN A 155 9.82 -0.79 -16.35
CA GLN A 155 8.50 -1.40 -16.61
C GLN A 155 8.20 -2.62 -15.72
N GLY A 156 8.80 -2.66 -14.54
CA GLY A 156 8.66 -3.76 -13.60
C GLY A 156 7.37 -3.70 -12.78
N ALA A 157 6.72 -2.53 -12.71
CA ALA A 157 5.48 -2.34 -11.96
C ALA A 157 4.43 -1.60 -12.80
N SER A 158 3.15 -1.89 -12.55
CA SER A 158 2.06 -1.12 -13.15
C SER A 158 1.90 0.22 -12.43
N MET A 159 1.38 1.24 -13.13
CA MET A 159 1.13 2.57 -12.56
C MET A 159 0.25 2.53 -11.30
N TYR A 160 -0.73 1.62 -11.23
CA TYR A 160 -1.58 1.44 -10.04
C TYR A 160 -0.77 1.00 -8.81
N VAL A 161 0.22 0.13 -8.99
CA VAL A 161 1.11 -0.33 -7.92
C VAL A 161 1.97 0.82 -7.43
N VAL A 162 2.56 1.59 -8.37
CA VAL A 162 3.37 2.77 -8.02
C VAL A 162 2.55 3.80 -7.26
N MET A 163 1.34 4.11 -7.72
CA MET A 163 0.43 5.02 -6.99
C MET A 163 0.17 4.52 -5.56
N GLY A 164 -0.09 3.22 -5.40
CA GLY A 164 -0.28 2.60 -4.09
C GLY A 164 0.95 2.74 -3.19
N HIS A 165 2.13 2.41 -3.70
CA HIS A 165 3.38 2.46 -2.95
C HIS A 165 3.79 3.88 -2.58
N VAL A 166 3.73 4.83 -3.52
CA VAL A 166 4.08 6.24 -3.26
C VAL A 166 3.10 6.88 -2.28
N THR A 167 1.80 6.60 -2.41
CA THR A 167 0.79 7.09 -1.46
C THR A 167 1.04 6.51 -0.06
N ALA A 168 1.29 5.20 0.02
CA ALA A 168 1.59 4.51 1.29
C ALA A 168 2.84 5.07 1.96
N PHE A 169 3.91 5.23 1.20
CA PHE A 169 5.15 5.82 1.68
C PHE A 169 4.92 7.24 2.22
N THR A 170 4.19 8.07 1.47
CA THR A 170 3.89 9.46 1.86
C THR A 170 3.09 9.52 3.15
N LEU A 171 2.03 8.71 3.27
CA LEU A 171 1.22 8.64 4.49
C LEU A 171 2.05 8.14 5.68
N GLY A 172 2.86 7.10 5.49
CA GLY A 172 3.77 6.61 6.53
C GLY A 172 4.78 7.66 6.95
N PHE A 173 5.35 8.40 6.00
CA PHE A 173 6.28 9.50 6.27
C PHE A 173 5.64 10.59 7.11
N LEU A 174 4.44 11.03 6.76
CA LEU A 174 3.68 12.04 7.52
C LEU A 174 3.33 11.53 8.94
N LEU A 175 2.92 10.28 9.05
CA LEU A 175 2.64 9.64 10.33
C LEU A 175 3.89 9.59 11.24
N GLY A 176 5.04 9.26 10.66
CA GLY A 176 6.31 9.23 11.39
C GLY A 176 6.75 10.63 11.85
N GLN A 177 6.55 11.68 11.02
CA GLN A 177 6.81 13.06 11.42
C GLN A 177 5.89 13.49 12.58
N TYR A 178 4.61 13.14 12.51
CA TYR A 178 3.64 13.41 13.57
C TYR A 178 4.06 12.77 14.90
N TRP A 179 4.50 11.51 14.90
CA TRP A 179 4.95 10.85 16.11
C TRP A 179 6.23 11.47 16.70
N LEU A 180 7.16 11.89 15.84
CA LEU A 180 8.36 12.61 16.30
C LEU A 180 8.00 13.93 16.99
N GLN A 181 6.99 14.64 16.49
CA GLN A 181 6.52 15.86 17.12
C GLN A 181 5.92 15.59 18.50
N LEU A 182 5.05 14.59 18.64
CA LEU A 182 4.45 14.19 19.92
C LEU A 182 5.51 13.80 20.95
N ASP A 183 6.53 13.04 20.54
CA ASP A 183 7.61 12.62 21.43
C ASP A 183 8.43 13.83 21.93
N ASN A 184 8.68 14.82 21.09
CA ASN A 184 9.38 16.04 21.46
C ASN A 184 8.56 16.91 22.43
N GLU A 185 7.24 17.03 22.22
CA GLU A 185 6.35 17.78 23.12
C GLU A 185 6.30 17.16 24.51
N SER A 186 6.19 15.83 24.61
CA SER A 186 6.15 15.12 25.90
C SER A 186 7.43 15.32 26.74
N VAL A 187 8.60 15.35 26.10
CA VAL A 187 9.87 15.61 26.78
C VAL A 187 9.95 17.05 27.32
N THR A 188 9.38 18.01 26.59
CA THR A 188 9.39 19.42 27.00
C THR A 188 8.49 19.67 28.22
N ASP A 189 7.35 18.97 28.29
CA ASP A 189 6.40 19.09 29.41
C ASP A 189 6.93 18.45 30.70
N GLU A 190 7.78 17.43 30.61
CA GLU A 190 8.43 16.81 31.79
C GLU A 190 9.57 17.66 32.39
N LEU A 191 10.10 18.61 31.61
CA LEU A 191 11.20 19.48 32.03
C LEU A 191 10.76 20.81 32.63
N ASN A 192 9.48 21.16 32.56
CA ASN A 192 8.85 22.37 33.13
C ASN A 192 8.06 22.05 34.41
#